data_efc27bdfa6bd4ccab7f36132b659c684
#
_entry.id   efc27bdfa6bd4ccab7f36132b659c684
#
_cell.length_a   1.000
_cell.length_b   1.000
_cell.length_c   1.000
_cell.angle_alpha   90.00
_cell.angle_beta   90.00
_cell.angle_gamma   90.00
#
_symmetry.space_group_name_H-M   'P 1'
#
loop_
_entity.id
_entity.type
_entity.pdbx_description
1 polymer ?
#
loop_
_entity_poly.entity_id
_entity_poly.type
_entity_poly.pdbx_seq_one_letter_code
_entity_poly.pdbx_strand_id
1 'polypeptide(L)'
;MKKILMVIAAVAVLQTAVYAQSIDFSGDVTGGKSVEVTNLENGYYDLTAVCKNTLEEGVSYLYGVSDGYTAASTVLPVSTDGVKVTVRGIEVENGKCTIGVGTDGNGVIEISDVDLVKTDKQNGFIQGGDMTEVDYIESLGGEYKDSDGNKVDPFGFLSQNGMNMARIRLSNTPGKGTGDGVYYLPSGFQ
;
A
#
# COMPACT_ATOMS: atom_id res chain seq x y z
N MET A 1 -35.75 -29.47 44.59
CA MET A 1 -34.60 -29.42 43.65
C MET A 1 -35.00 -28.66 42.38
N LYS A 2 -34.61 -27.38 42.24
CA LYS A 2 -34.91 -26.59 41.03
C LYS A 2 -33.80 -26.83 40.01
N LYS A 3 -34.17 -27.38 38.85
CA LYS A 3 -33.25 -27.54 37.71
C LYS A 3 -33.09 -26.18 37.04
N ILE A 4 -31.88 -25.62 37.09
CA ILE A 4 -31.49 -24.44 36.33
C ILE A 4 -31.18 -24.90 34.90
N LEU A 5 -32.00 -24.48 33.94
CA LEU A 5 -31.79 -24.71 32.51
C LEU A 5 -30.82 -23.60 32.03
N MET A 6 -29.58 -23.97 31.76
CA MET A 6 -28.59 -23.05 31.22
C MET A 6 -28.77 -23.01 29.69
N VAL A 7 -29.32 -21.91 29.19
CA VAL A 7 -29.40 -21.66 27.73
C VAL A 7 -28.06 -21.08 27.29
N ILE A 8 -27.28 -21.88 26.61
CA ILE A 8 -26.08 -21.41 25.92
C ILE A 8 -26.55 -20.80 24.61
N ALA A 9 -26.60 -19.47 24.54
CA ALA A 9 -26.75 -18.75 23.28
C ALA A 9 -25.47 -18.88 22.49
N ALA A 10 -25.49 -19.71 21.45
CA ALA A 10 -24.43 -19.75 20.46
C ALA A 10 -24.47 -18.43 19.67
N VAL A 11 -23.52 -17.53 19.93
CA VAL A 11 -23.27 -16.38 19.06
C VAL A 11 -22.63 -16.94 17.78
N ALA A 12 -23.43 -17.10 16.74
CA ALA A 12 -22.90 -17.34 15.39
C ALA A 12 -22.18 -16.05 14.97
N VAL A 13 -20.86 -16.08 15.01
CA VAL A 13 -20.04 -15.08 14.33
C VAL A 13 -20.26 -15.34 12.83
N LEU A 14 -21.12 -14.54 12.22
CA LEU A 14 -21.20 -14.45 10.77
C LEU A 14 -19.84 -13.89 10.31
N GLN A 15 -18.93 -14.78 9.95
CA GLN A 15 -17.82 -14.41 9.10
C GLN A 15 -18.46 -14.04 7.76
N THR A 16 -18.57 -12.73 7.51
CA THR A 16 -18.85 -12.23 6.17
C THR A 16 -17.71 -12.74 5.29
N ALA A 17 -18.02 -13.71 4.45
CA ALA A 17 -17.10 -14.15 3.42
C ALA A 17 -16.80 -12.89 2.58
N VAL A 18 -15.57 -12.42 2.66
CA VAL A 18 -15.05 -11.41 1.72
C VAL A 18 -15.04 -12.11 0.37
N TYR A 19 -16.04 -11.83 -0.45
CA TYR A 19 -16.08 -12.33 -1.82
C TYR A 19 -14.96 -11.62 -2.57
N ALA A 20 -13.83 -12.30 -2.71
CA ALA A 20 -12.87 -11.97 -3.73
C ALA A 20 -13.57 -12.23 -5.08
N GLN A 21 -13.99 -11.16 -5.73
CA GLN A 21 -14.53 -11.27 -7.08
C GLN A 21 -13.34 -11.50 -8.00
N SER A 22 -13.32 -12.62 -8.73
CA SER A 22 -12.28 -12.84 -9.74
C SER A 22 -12.47 -11.79 -10.85
N ILE A 23 -11.49 -10.89 -10.94
CA ILE A 23 -11.52 -9.79 -11.88
C ILE A 23 -10.70 -10.22 -13.10
N ASP A 24 -11.32 -10.28 -14.26
CA ASP A 24 -10.61 -10.55 -15.53
C ASP A 24 -9.89 -9.29 -16.00
N PHE A 25 -8.82 -8.96 -15.30
CA PHE A 25 -7.96 -7.82 -15.56
C PHE A 25 -6.49 -8.22 -15.62
N SER A 26 -6.21 -9.44 -16.05
CA SER A 26 -4.84 -9.95 -16.20
C SER A 26 -4.34 -9.89 -17.63
N GLY A 27 -3.03 -10.10 -17.82
CA GLY A 27 -2.34 -10.16 -19.09
C GLY A 27 -1.69 -8.84 -19.51
N ASP A 28 -1.52 -8.66 -20.80
CA ASP A 28 -0.91 -7.46 -21.39
C ASP A 28 -1.87 -6.28 -21.30
N VAL A 29 -1.41 -5.22 -20.63
CA VAL A 29 -2.13 -3.95 -20.45
C VAL A 29 -1.35 -2.77 -21.03
N THR A 30 -0.43 -3.04 -21.94
CA THR A 30 0.36 -2.05 -22.66
C THR A 30 -0.56 -1.03 -23.35
N GLY A 31 -0.27 0.25 -23.17
CA GLY A 31 -1.12 1.34 -23.68
C GLY A 31 -2.34 1.67 -22.81
N GLY A 32 -2.46 1.01 -21.68
CA GLY A 32 -3.55 1.21 -20.73
C GLY A 32 -4.77 0.31 -20.99
N LYS A 33 -5.38 -0.14 -19.90
CA LYS A 33 -6.60 -0.96 -19.90
C LYS A 33 -7.40 -0.66 -18.65
N SER A 34 -8.71 -0.72 -18.77
CA SER A 34 -9.58 -0.61 -17.60
C SER A 34 -10.75 -1.58 -17.69
N VAL A 35 -11.30 -1.92 -16.53
CA VAL A 35 -12.50 -2.76 -16.40
C VAL A 35 -13.41 -2.19 -15.32
N GLU A 36 -14.72 -2.20 -15.56
CA GLU A 36 -15.72 -1.88 -14.56
C GLU A 36 -16.03 -3.14 -13.72
N VAL A 37 -15.91 -3.00 -12.41
CA VAL A 37 -16.29 -4.03 -11.43
C VAL A 37 -17.62 -3.61 -10.83
N THR A 38 -18.61 -4.49 -10.88
CA THR A 38 -19.99 -4.22 -10.44
C THR A 38 -20.39 -5.16 -9.30
N ASN A 39 -21.57 -4.92 -8.72
CA ASN A 39 -22.11 -5.70 -7.60
C ASN A 39 -21.23 -5.66 -6.35
N LEU A 40 -20.54 -4.55 -6.16
CA LEU A 40 -19.79 -4.29 -4.95
C LEU A 40 -20.72 -3.75 -3.85
N GLU A 41 -20.43 -4.05 -2.61
CA GLU A 41 -21.04 -3.33 -1.49
C GLU A 41 -20.41 -1.95 -1.37
N ASN A 42 -21.15 -0.97 -0.88
CA ASN A 42 -20.56 0.33 -0.59
C ASN A 42 -19.50 0.23 0.51
N GLY A 43 -18.46 1.02 0.41
CA GLY A 43 -17.34 1.02 1.36
C GLY A 43 -16.00 1.22 0.68
N TYR A 44 -14.93 0.90 1.40
CA TYR A 44 -13.56 1.05 0.91
C TYR A 44 -12.99 -0.29 0.46
N TYR A 45 -12.16 -0.24 -0.57
CA TYR A 45 -11.54 -1.41 -1.17
C TYR A 45 -10.04 -1.18 -1.37
N ASP A 46 -9.27 -2.24 -1.18
CA ASP A 46 -7.87 -2.31 -1.59
C ASP A 46 -7.76 -3.18 -2.83
N LEU A 47 -7.11 -2.66 -3.88
CA LEU A 47 -6.79 -3.37 -5.10
C LEU A 47 -5.33 -3.81 -5.05
N THR A 48 -5.08 -5.10 -5.13
CA THR A 48 -3.73 -5.65 -5.24
C THR A 48 -3.53 -6.32 -6.59
N ALA A 49 -2.31 -6.26 -7.10
CA ALA A 49 -1.93 -6.96 -8.32
C ALA A 49 -0.43 -7.28 -8.30
N VAL A 50 0.00 -8.24 -9.10
CA VAL A 50 1.40 -8.46 -9.44
C VAL A 50 1.66 -7.83 -10.80
N CYS A 51 2.65 -6.94 -10.87
CA CYS A 51 3.00 -6.19 -12.07
C CYS A 51 4.40 -6.54 -12.55
N LYS A 52 4.55 -6.72 -13.87
CA LYS A 52 5.83 -6.59 -14.58
C LYS A 52 5.74 -5.37 -15.46
N ASN A 53 6.75 -4.53 -15.44
CA ASN A 53 6.75 -3.26 -16.14
C ASN A 53 8.14 -3.01 -16.73
N THR A 54 8.24 -2.98 -18.05
CA THR A 54 9.49 -2.75 -18.77
C THR A 54 9.51 -1.41 -19.50
N LEU A 55 8.79 -0.41 -18.96
CA LEU A 55 8.83 0.94 -19.51
C LEU A 55 10.25 1.49 -19.50
N GLU A 56 10.70 2.01 -20.63
CA GLU A 56 11.98 2.70 -20.75
C GLU A 56 11.85 4.19 -20.41
N GLU A 57 10.69 4.77 -20.70
CA GLU A 57 10.36 6.17 -20.47
C GLU A 57 8.89 6.30 -20.03
N GLY A 58 8.58 7.39 -19.32
CA GLY A 58 7.23 7.69 -18.86
C GLY A 58 6.88 7.07 -17.52
N VAL A 59 5.62 7.16 -17.14
CA VAL A 59 5.07 6.67 -15.88
C VAL A 59 3.87 5.77 -16.16
N SER A 60 3.78 4.69 -15.42
CA SER A 60 2.59 3.86 -15.38
C SER A 60 2.05 3.75 -13.96
N TYR A 61 0.75 3.60 -13.85
CA TYR A 61 0.08 3.52 -12.56
C TYR A 61 -1.12 2.60 -12.61
N LEU A 62 -1.30 1.84 -11.53
CA LEU A 62 -2.52 1.11 -11.23
C LEU A 62 -3.48 2.06 -10.51
N TYR A 63 -4.77 2.03 -10.85
CA TYR A 63 -5.76 2.89 -10.23
C TYR A 63 -7.10 2.20 -10.01
N GLY A 64 -7.87 2.77 -9.10
CA GLY A 64 -9.28 2.47 -8.92
C GLY A 64 -10.06 3.76 -8.70
N VAL A 65 -11.24 3.87 -9.32
CA VAL A 65 -12.09 5.04 -9.21
C VAL A 65 -13.56 4.63 -9.24
N SER A 66 -14.37 5.25 -8.41
CA SER A 66 -15.83 5.20 -8.47
C SER A 66 -16.40 6.54 -8.92
N ASP A 67 -17.58 6.51 -9.51
CA ASP A 67 -18.24 7.72 -10.03
C ASP A 67 -18.34 8.82 -8.97
N GLY A 68 -17.84 10.01 -9.30
CA GLY A 68 -17.87 11.17 -8.41
C GLY A 68 -16.72 11.27 -7.42
N TYR A 69 -15.81 10.30 -7.40
CA TYR A 69 -14.67 10.26 -6.47
C TYR A 69 -13.34 10.50 -7.15
N THR A 70 -12.36 10.90 -6.36
CA THR A 70 -10.96 10.97 -6.82
C THR A 70 -10.40 9.57 -6.97
N ALA A 71 -9.70 9.31 -8.07
CA ALA A 71 -9.03 8.04 -8.27
C ALA A 71 -7.97 7.81 -7.21
N ALA A 72 -8.02 6.64 -6.57
CA ALA A 72 -6.90 6.12 -5.82
C ALA A 72 -5.92 5.47 -6.79
N SER A 73 -4.61 5.68 -6.63
CA SER A 73 -3.61 5.14 -7.55
C SER A 73 -2.28 4.86 -6.86
N THR A 74 -1.48 3.99 -7.49
CA THR A 74 -0.08 3.74 -7.14
C THR A 74 0.76 3.60 -8.39
N VAL A 75 1.99 4.11 -8.36
CA VAL A 75 2.93 3.98 -9.48
C VAL A 75 3.38 2.53 -9.60
N LEU A 76 3.46 2.03 -10.84
CA LEU A 76 3.98 0.70 -11.13
C LEU A 76 5.50 0.77 -11.24
N PRO A 77 6.25 0.04 -10.40
CA PRO A 77 7.70 0.04 -10.47
C PRO A 77 8.17 -0.61 -11.77
N VAL A 78 9.25 -0.09 -12.34
CA VAL A 78 9.90 -0.73 -13.50
C VAL A 78 10.64 -1.97 -13.00
N SER A 79 10.22 -3.13 -13.49
CA SER A 79 10.82 -4.42 -13.13
C SER A 79 10.41 -5.50 -14.14
N THR A 80 11.35 -6.35 -14.51
CA THR A 80 11.10 -7.59 -15.27
C THR A 80 10.54 -8.72 -14.39
N ASP A 81 10.75 -8.63 -13.09
CA ASP A 81 10.19 -9.56 -12.12
C ASP A 81 8.81 -9.09 -11.68
N GLY A 82 7.95 -10.03 -11.28
CA GLY A 82 6.64 -9.70 -10.76
C GLY A 82 6.74 -8.98 -9.41
N VAL A 83 6.29 -7.73 -9.36
CA VAL A 83 6.25 -6.92 -8.13
C VAL A 83 4.81 -6.78 -7.68
N LYS A 84 4.53 -7.13 -6.43
CA LYS A 84 3.21 -6.92 -5.84
C LYS A 84 3.00 -5.44 -5.54
N VAL A 85 1.91 -4.88 -6.08
CA VAL A 85 1.51 -3.49 -5.88
C VAL A 85 0.13 -3.43 -5.24
N THR A 86 -0.16 -2.34 -4.53
CA THR A 86 -1.45 -2.14 -3.85
C THR A 86 -1.92 -0.71 -4.03
N VAL A 87 -3.14 -0.56 -4.54
CA VAL A 87 -3.92 0.69 -4.47
C VAL A 87 -4.87 0.55 -3.29
N ARG A 88 -4.81 1.49 -2.37
CA ARG A 88 -5.61 1.41 -1.13
C ARG A 88 -6.72 2.44 -1.10
N GLY A 89 -7.81 2.09 -0.43
CA GLY A 89 -8.86 3.02 -0.08
C GLY A 89 -9.67 3.52 -1.28
N ILE A 90 -9.92 2.68 -2.27
CA ILE A 90 -10.86 2.96 -3.34
C ILE A 90 -12.25 3.07 -2.70
N GLU A 91 -12.86 4.24 -2.76
CA GLU A 91 -14.19 4.47 -2.21
C GLU A 91 -15.27 4.07 -3.22
N VAL A 92 -16.20 3.21 -2.80
CA VAL A 92 -17.29 2.71 -3.62
C VAL A 92 -18.62 3.09 -2.96
N GLU A 93 -19.46 3.86 -3.64
CA GLU A 93 -20.79 4.22 -3.14
C GLU A 93 -21.95 3.66 -3.98
N ASN A 94 -21.74 3.45 -5.25
CA ASN A 94 -22.82 3.07 -6.19
C ASN A 94 -22.71 1.60 -6.63
N GLY A 95 -22.08 0.76 -5.79
CA GLY A 95 -21.95 -0.68 -6.05
C GLY A 95 -21.02 -1.00 -7.21
N LYS A 96 -20.22 -0.04 -7.69
CA LYS A 96 -19.28 -0.24 -8.80
C LYS A 96 -18.05 0.63 -8.70
N CYS A 97 -16.95 0.17 -9.28
CA CYS A 97 -15.78 0.99 -9.53
C CYS A 97 -15.09 0.57 -10.83
N THR A 98 -14.34 1.48 -11.42
CA THR A 98 -13.43 1.18 -12.53
C THR A 98 -12.04 0.98 -11.96
N ILE A 99 -11.42 -0.15 -12.27
CA ILE A 99 -10.00 -0.38 -12.01
C ILE A 99 -9.24 -0.38 -13.33
N GLY A 100 -7.97 0.05 -13.30
CA GLY A 100 -7.24 0.14 -14.55
C GLY A 100 -5.75 0.40 -14.38
N VAL A 101 -5.05 0.25 -15.49
CA VAL A 101 -3.68 0.72 -15.67
C VAL A 101 -3.69 1.89 -16.64
N GLY A 102 -3.09 2.99 -16.22
CA GLY A 102 -2.78 4.13 -17.08
C GLY A 102 -1.28 4.20 -17.32
N THR A 103 -0.89 4.67 -18.51
CA THR A 103 0.52 4.87 -18.87
C THR A 103 0.63 6.00 -19.88
N ASP A 104 1.71 6.76 -19.83
CA ASP A 104 2.12 7.73 -20.84
C ASP A 104 3.45 7.33 -21.52
N GLY A 105 3.95 6.13 -21.21
CA GLY A 105 5.21 5.61 -21.70
C GLY A 105 5.08 4.48 -22.71
N ASN A 106 6.23 4.10 -23.26
CA ASN A 106 6.37 2.99 -24.18
C ASN A 106 7.06 1.81 -23.49
N GLY A 107 6.49 0.63 -23.58
CA GLY A 107 7.02 -0.59 -22.97
C GLY A 107 5.92 -1.59 -22.72
N VAL A 108 6.26 -2.76 -22.25
CA VAL A 108 5.30 -3.80 -21.92
C VAL A 108 4.94 -3.75 -20.45
N ILE A 109 3.63 -3.78 -20.17
CA ILE A 109 3.09 -3.86 -18.80
C ILE A 109 2.21 -5.11 -18.76
N GLU A 110 2.55 -6.04 -17.88
CA GLU A 110 1.77 -7.24 -17.60
C GLU A 110 1.24 -7.19 -16.16
N ILE A 111 -0.01 -7.55 -15.98
CA ILE A 111 -0.69 -7.62 -14.70
C ILE A 111 -1.18 -9.06 -14.45
N SER A 112 -0.99 -9.56 -13.25
CA SER A 112 -1.52 -10.84 -12.77
C SER A 112 -1.96 -10.75 -11.32
N ASP A 113 -2.60 -11.81 -10.81
CA ASP A 113 -3.02 -11.97 -9.41
C ASP A 113 -3.77 -10.74 -8.88
N VAL A 114 -4.81 -10.35 -9.62
CA VAL A 114 -5.61 -9.17 -9.32
C VAL A 114 -6.69 -9.50 -8.31
N ASP A 115 -6.65 -8.85 -7.15
CA ASP A 115 -7.64 -8.97 -6.09
C ASP A 115 -8.17 -7.60 -5.70
N LEU A 116 -9.49 -7.49 -5.55
CA LEU A 116 -10.18 -6.33 -5.00
C LEU A 116 -10.90 -6.74 -3.72
N VAL A 117 -10.39 -6.28 -2.58
CA VAL A 117 -10.84 -6.71 -1.26
C VAL A 117 -11.46 -5.55 -0.51
N LYS A 118 -12.67 -5.73 0.02
CA LYS A 118 -13.31 -4.76 0.88
C LYS A 118 -12.50 -4.60 2.18
N THR A 119 -12.29 -3.36 2.57
CA THR A 119 -11.55 -3.00 3.78
C THR A 119 -12.37 -2.04 4.64
N ASP A 120 -12.22 -2.12 5.94
CA ASP A 120 -12.85 -1.17 6.87
C ASP A 120 -12.05 0.14 7.01
N LYS A 121 -10.92 0.21 6.31
CA LYS A 121 -10.00 1.35 6.42
C LYS A 121 -10.17 2.30 5.23
N GLN A 122 -10.78 3.44 5.50
CA GLN A 122 -10.50 4.61 4.67
C GLN A 122 -8.96 4.79 4.62
N ASN A 123 -8.40 4.91 3.43
CA ASN A 123 -7.02 5.35 3.26
C ASN A 123 -6.96 6.84 3.54
N GLY A 124 -7.24 7.15 4.76
CA GLY A 124 -7.41 8.48 5.23
C GLY A 124 -6.07 9.09 5.55
N PHE A 125 -5.81 9.51 6.62
CA PHE A 125 -4.74 10.34 7.10
C PHE A 125 -3.36 9.70 6.86
N ILE A 126 -2.50 10.37 6.09
CA ILE A 126 -1.09 10.02 5.99
C ILE A 126 -0.45 10.46 7.30
N GLN A 127 -0.06 9.48 8.10
CA GLN A 127 0.67 9.68 9.34
C GLN A 127 2.09 9.18 9.15
N GLY A 128 3.04 10.09 9.20
CA GLY A 128 4.43 9.75 8.95
C GLY A 128 5.40 10.72 9.61
N GLY A 129 6.67 10.38 9.49
CA GLY A 129 7.77 11.18 10.02
C GLY A 129 8.97 11.21 9.09
N ASP A 130 9.87 12.16 9.31
CA ASP A 130 11.18 12.18 8.67
C ASP A 130 12.11 11.21 9.39
N MET A 131 12.49 10.14 8.70
CA MET A 131 13.35 9.05 9.21
C MET A 131 14.76 9.11 8.62
N THR A 132 15.13 10.24 8.02
CA THR A 132 16.40 10.42 7.29
C THR A 132 17.62 10.12 8.15
N GLU A 133 17.58 10.46 9.43
CA GLU A 133 18.73 10.39 10.33
C GLU A 133 18.83 9.09 11.14
N VAL A 134 17.93 8.12 10.91
CA VAL A 134 17.89 6.88 11.71
C VAL A 134 19.21 6.13 11.64
N ASP A 135 19.69 5.81 10.45
CA ASP A 135 20.94 5.08 10.25
C ASP A 135 22.15 5.84 10.80
N TYR A 136 22.14 7.18 10.68
CA TYR A 136 23.20 8.01 11.21
C TYR A 136 23.28 7.94 12.74
N ILE A 137 22.14 8.06 13.42
CA ILE A 137 22.05 7.96 14.87
C ILE A 137 22.52 6.59 15.34
N GLU A 138 22.09 5.50 14.67
CA GLU A 138 22.52 4.14 14.99
C GLU A 138 24.02 3.93 14.74
N SER A 139 24.58 4.51 13.67
CA SER A 139 26.03 4.45 13.38
C SER A 139 26.89 5.10 14.45
N LEU A 140 26.33 6.06 15.20
CA LEU A 140 26.98 6.69 16.36
C LEU A 140 26.74 5.94 17.67
N GLY A 141 26.11 4.76 17.62
CA GLY A 141 25.78 3.95 18.79
C GLY A 141 24.49 4.38 19.52
N GLY A 142 23.67 5.22 18.86
CA GLY A 142 22.34 5.55 19.38
C GLY A 142 21.42 4.34 19.31
N GLU A 143 20.48 4.26 20.24
CA GLU A 143 19.47 3.22 20.29
C GLU A 143 18.08 3.84 20.44
N TYR A 144 17.12 3.31 19.70
CA TYR A 144 15.71 3.64 19.89
C TYR A 144 15.09 2.68 20.90
N LYS A 145 14.29 3.25 21.82
CA LYS A 145 13.67 2.48 22.91
C LYS A 145 12.19 2.83 23.01
N ASP A 146 11.39 1.84 23.42
CA ASP A 146 10.00 2.05 23.79
C ASP A 146 9.89 2.74 25.17
N SER A 147 8.64 2.98 25.62
CA SER A 147 8.36 3.58 26.93
C SER A 147 8.88 2.77 28.12
N ASP A 148 9.08 1.47 27.92
CA ASP A 148 9.56 0.54 28.95
C ASP A 148 11.09 0.39 28.94
N GLY A 149 11.77 1.07 27.97
CA GLY A 149 13.21 1.08 27.83
C GLY A 149 13.77 -0.07 27.00
N ASN A 150 12.92 -0.87 26.37
CA ASN A 150 13.37 -1.95 25.48
C ASN A 150 13.81 -1.39 24.13
N LYS A 151 14.90 -1.95 23.59
CA LYS A 151 15.36 -1.58 22.26
C LYS A 151 14.34 -2.00 21.20
N VAL A 152 14.04 -1.08 20.29
CA VAL A 152 13.11 -1.30 19.19
C VAL A 152 13.72 -0.89 17.84
N ASP A 153 13.27 -1.53 16.77
CA ASP A 153 13.44 -1.02 15.41
C ASP A 153 12.48 0.16 15.22
N PRO A 154 12.99 1.38 14.92
CA PRO A 154 12.15 2.58 14.85
C PRO A 154 11.11 2.51 13.73
N PHE A 155 11.43 1.91 12.58
CA PHE A 155 10.46 1.77 11.48
C PHE A 155 9.33 0.80 11.84
N GLY A 156 9.68 -0.36 12.36
CA GLY A 156 8.72 -1.37 12.80
C GLY A 156 7.85 -0.87 13.96
N PHE A 157 8.44 -0.22 14.95
CA PHE A 157 7.73 0.34 16.10
C PHE A 157 6.70 1.40 15.67
N LEU A 158 7.11 2.35 14.83
CA LEU A 158 6.23 3.42 14.37
C LEU A 158 5.12 2.89 13.45
N SER A 159 5.43 1.90 12.60
CA SER A 159 4.44 1.24 11.76
C SER A 159 3.37 0.51 12.58
N GLN A 160 3.75 -0.19 13.64
CA GLN A 160 2.82 -0.86 14.57
C GLN A 160 1.94 0.15 15.32
N ASN A 161 2.43 1.37 15.51
CA ASN A 161 1.70 2.47 16.15
C ASN A 161 0.96 3.38 15.16
N GLY A 162 0.71 2.92 13.94
CA GLY A 162 -0.17 3.57 12.97
C GLY A 162 0.52 4.47 11.95
N MET A 163 1.84 4.61 12.00
CA MET A 163 2.57 5.32 10.96
C MET A 163 2.53 4.53 9.65
N ASN A 164 2.14 5.18 8.57
CA ASN A 164 1.98 4.56 7.24
C ASN A 164 2.85 5.21 6.16
N MET A 165 3.68 6.19 6.53
CA MET A 165 4.64 6.84 5.65
C MET A 165 5.94 7.15 6.38
N ALA A 166 7.08 6.86 5.76
CA ALA A 166 8.38 7.36 6.16
C ALA A 166 8.95 8.25 5.04
N ARG A 167 9.42 9.43 5.40
CA ARG A 167 10.19 10.29 4.51
C ARG A 167 11.67 10.02 4.71
N ILE A 168 12.37 9.76 3.62
CA ILE A 168 13.85 9.68 3.61
C ILE A 168 14.36 10.70 2.61
N ARG A 169 15.30 11.54 3.04
CA ARG A 169 15.94 12.52 2.18
C ARG A 169 17.11 11.85 1.45
N LEU A 170 17.05 11.83 0.14
CA LEU A 170 18.14 11.39 -0.71
C LEU A 170 18.93 12.61 -1.21
N SER A 171 20.25 12.56 -1.12
CA SER A 171 21.13 13.56 -1.70
C SER A 171 21.99 12.91 -2.80
N ASN A 172 21.94 13.46 -4.01
CA ASN A 172 22.80 13.02 -5.11
C ASN A 172 24.25 13.51 -5.00
N THR A 173 24.55 14.35 -4.00
CA THR A 173 25.89 14.87 -3.74
C THR A 173 26.18 14.79 -2.24
N PRO A 174 26.31 13.57 -1.68
CA PRO A 174 26.62 13.42 -0.27
C PRO A 174 27.99 14.07 0.03
N GLY A 175 28.06 14.87 1.09
CA GLY A 175 29.28 15.55 1.52
C GLY A 175 29.52 16.94 0.97
N LYS A 176 28.64 17.49 0.14
CA LYS A 176 28.65 18.91 -0.27
C LYS A 176 27.49 19.69 0.36
N GLY A 177 27.25 19.50 1.63
CA GLY A 177 26.30 20.34 2.37
C GLY A 177 26.92 21.71 2.66
N THR A 178 26.14 22.76 2.49
CA THR A 178 26.48 24.09 3.01
C THR A 178 26.14 24.14 4.50
N GLY A 179 26.91 23.44 5.31
CA GLY A 179 26.71 23.34 6.74
C GLY A 179 27.27 22.02 7.24
N ASP A 180 27.58 21.92 8.48
CA ASP A 180 28.35 20.86 9.15
C ASP A 180 27.64 19.46 9.15
N GLY A 181 26.73 19.21 8.22
CA GLY A 181 25.97 17.97 8.09
C GLY A 181 26.60 17.00 7.08
N VAL A 182 27.09 15.89 7.57
CA VAL A 182 27.41 14.73 6.74
C VAL A 182 26.10 14.02 6.46
N TYR A 183 25.68 13.96 5.16
CA TYR A 183 24.51 13.21 4.77
C TYR A 183 24.93 11.77 4.46
N TYR A 184 24.37 10.83 5.19
CA TYR A 184 24.56 9.41 4.96
C TYR A 184 23.38 8.87 4.13
N LEU A 185 23.70 8.06 3.14
CA LEU A 185 22.69 7.17 2.57
C LEU A 185 22.50 6.01 3.55
N PRO A 186 21.27 5.58 3.82
CA PRO A 186 21.04 4.39 4.61
C PRO A 186 21.85 3.21 4.08
N SER A 187 22.52 2.48 4.98
CA SER A 187 23.30 1.30 4.61
C SER A 187 22.33 0.26 4.00
N GLY A 188 22.50 -0.03 2.72
CA GLY A 188 21.61 -0.94 1.99
C GLY A 188 20.83 -0.30 0.84
N PHE A 189 20.95 1.01 0.65
CA PHE A 189 20.51 1.65 -0.60
C PHE A 189 21.61 1.48 -1.65
N GLN A 190 21.49 0.44 -2.47
CA GLN A 190 22.26 0.24 -3.70
C GLN A 190 21.33 0.32 -4.90
#